data_0ec7e463bbcd3a5cd7b0359befb058cc
#
_entry.id   0ec7e463bbcd3a5cd7b0359befb058cc
#
_cell.length_a   1.000
_cell.length_b   1.000
_cell.length_c   1.000
_cell.angle_alpha   90.00
_cell.angle_beta   90.00
_cell.angle_gamma   90.00
#
_symmetry.space_group_name_H-M   'P 1'
#
loop_
_entity.id
_entity.type
_entity.pdbx_description
1 polymer ?
#
loop_
_entity_poly.entity_id
_entity_poly.type
_entity_poly.pdbx_seq_one_letter_code
_entity_poly.pdbx_strand_id
1 'polypeptide(L)'
;MLEIVSHYVMPGESETEMAELIHSLGLDGIENLIYGTTPSPSPFTRLTVGAHLKFWPTWMDFYSGNKKRVQKQYPDKQLLIACYGADTPEKWIEEIKKNIRAALAEEPYYLVWHVADCLVEETWTRKFHYTSKEVLTCTAEIYKEVYKEIPENVEILFENIFWPGLCTLSPEETDYFFSLLPGNNTGIVLDTGHYMNTNPDLETEDDGADYIIRMIHRLGSMKSLIRGMHLSCSLSGAYRKSCPDTPPENLDGNTIMKHITSIDRHNPFRTSAAARIVEAAEPEFLTHELFGPKGEIPIDQVKTQKRAIEKISKGK
;
A
#
# COMPACT_ATOMS: atom_id res chain seq x y z
N MET A 1 -14.45 -8.79 11.04
CA MET A 1 -13.77 -7.77 10.22
C MET A 1 -13.74 -6.46 11.00
N LEU A 2 -12.57 -5.87 11.20
CA LEU A 2 -12.43 -4.51 11.73
C LEU A 2 -12.42 -3.55 10.54
N GLU A 3 -13.23 -2.49 10.62
CA GLU A 3 -13.38 -1.47 9.57
C GLU A 3 -12.73 -0.17 10.02
N ILE A 4 -11.71 0.27 9.33
CA ILE A 4 -10.82 1.38 9.72
C ILE A 4 -10.58 2.34 8.55
N VAL A 5 -9.86 3.43 8.80
CA VAL A 5 -9.48 4.41 7.79
C VAL A 5 -8.00 4.74 7.87
N SER A 6 -7.34 4.91 6.71
CA SER A 6 -5.95 5.37 6.67
C SER A 6 -5.84 6.80 7.18
N HIS A 7 -4.87 7.06 8.05
CA HIS A 7 -4.61 8.38 8.59
C HIS A 7 -3.13 8.62 8.82
N TYR A 8 -2.67 9.82 8.49
CA TYR A 8 -1.35 10.31 8.85
C TYR A 8 -1.49 11.29 10.02
N VAL A 9 -0.97 10.90 11.19
CA VAL A 9 -1.09 11.72 12.40
C VAL A 9 -0.33 13.02 12.25
N MET A 10 -1.06 14.13 12.33
CA MET A 10 -0.49 15.48 12.25
C MET A 10 -0.22 16.04 13.64
N PRO A 11 0.87 16.84 13.80
CA PRO A 11 1.14 17.52 15.08
C PRO A 11 -0.03 18.39 15.54
N GLY A 12 -0.47 18.19 16.78
CA GLY A 12 -1.53 19.00 17.39
C GLY A 12 -2.95 18.46 17.23
N GLU A 13 -3.12 17.31 16.55
CA GLU A 13 -4.43 16.63 16.51
C GLU A 13 -4.81 16.09 17.90
N SER A 14 -6.10 16.09 18.19
CA SER A 14 -6.67 15.66 19.46
C SER A 14 -7.14 14.21 19.39
N GLU A 15 -6.66 13.35 20.31
CA GLU A 15 -7.15 11.98 20.44
C GLU A 15 -8.67 11.93 20.64
N THR A 16 -9.22 12.83 21.46
CA THR A 16 -10.66 12.86 21.75
C THR A 16 -11.46 13.19 20.49
N GLU A 17 -11.06 14.20 19.71
CA GLU A 17 -11.76 14.60 18.49
C GLU A 17 -11.66 13.48 17.42
N MET A 18 -10.50 12.81 17.31
CA MET A 18 -10.34 11.68 16.42
C MET A 18 -11.21 10.49 16.85
N ALA A 19 -11.26 10.17 18.14
CA ALA A 19 -12.10 9.10 18.66
C ALA A 19 -13.59 9.37 18.40
N GLU A 20 -14.04 10.61 18.60
CA GLU A 20 -15.41 11.03 18.28
C GLU A 20 -15.70 10.90 16.78
N LEU A 21 -14.76 11.29 15.92
CA LEU A 21 -14.88 11.16 14.46
C LEU A 21 -15.00 9.68 14.06
N ILE A 22 -14.08 8.83 14.50
CA ILE A 22 -14.06 7.38 14.22
C ILE A 22 -15.38 6.76 14.68
N HIS A 23 -15.82 7.06 15.91
CA HIS A 23 -17.09 6.58 16.43
C HIS A 23 -18.30 7.08 15.59
N SER A 24 -18.31 8.36 15.20
CA SER A 24 -19.40 8.95 14.38
C SER A 24 -19.51 8.32 12.99
N LEU A 25 -18.40 7.82 12.47
CA LEU A 25 -18.32 7.09 11.21
C LEU A 25 -18.66 5.61 11.36
N GLY A 26 -18.78 5.10 12.61
CA GLY A 26 -18.97 3.68 12.90
C GLY A 26 -17.78 2.85 12.45
N LEU A 27 -16.57 3.37 12.66
CA LEU A 27 -15.30 2.69 12.40
C LEU A 27 -14.69 2.17 13.70
N ASP A 28 -13.81 1.16 13.59
CA ASP A 28 -13.13 0.53 14.72
C ASP A 28 -11.81 1.22 15.10
N GLY A 29 -11.24 2.03 14.20
CA GLY A 29 -9.98 2.73 14.43
C GLY A 29 -9.34 3.28 13.16
N ILE A 30 -8.02 3.41 13.20
CA ILE A 30 -7.21 3.90 12.08
C ILE A 30 -6.11 2.91 11.67
N GLU A 31 -5.69 3.00 10.42
CA GLU A 31 -4.39 2.53 9.98
C GLU A 31 -3.45 3.73 9.94
N ASN A 32 -2.47 3.74 10.86
CA ASN A 32 -1.57 4.87 11.02
C ASN A 32 -0.41 4.80 10.02
N LEU A 33 -0.21 5.86 9.22
CA LEU A 33 0.87 5.94 8.23
C LEU A 33 2.18 6.41 8.89
N ILE A 34 3.15 5.52 9.01
CA ILE A 34 4.41 5.73 9.75
C ILE A 34 5.56 6.01 8.79
N TYR A 35 5.88 7.27 8.55
CA TYR A 35 7.04 7.67 7.74
C TYR A 35 8.31 7.90 8.55
N GLY A 36 8.18 8.04 9.87
CA GLY A 36 9.28 8.28 10.79
C GLY A 36 10.08 7.03 11.13
N THR A 37 11.25 7.25 11.74
CA THR A 37 12.17 6.20 12.20
C THR A 37 12.47 6.28 13.68
N THR A 38 11.79 7.18 14.41
CA THR A 38 11.95 7.33 15.86
C THR A 38 10.76 6.68 16.54
N PRO A 39 10.98 5.66 17.39
CA PRO A 39 9.91 5.06 18.17
C PRO A 39 9.34 6.08 19.15
N SER A 40 8.15 6.56 18.90
CA SER A 40 7.43 7.50 19.76
C SER A 40 5.94 7.28 19.52
N PRO A 41 5.21 6.72 20.51
CA PRO A 41 3.78 6.54 20.38
C PRO A 41 3.09 7.86 20.06
N SER A 42 2.17 7.82 19.10
CA SER A 42 1.33 8.98 18.80
C SER A 42 0.22 9.11 19.86
N PRO A 43 -0.49 10.24 19.92
CA PRO A 43 -1.68 10.33 20.74
C PRO A 43 -2.79 9.36 20.32
N PHE A 44 -2.67 8.70 19.15
CA PHE A 44 -3.68 7.81 18.58
C PHE A 44 -3.37 6.33 18.73
N THR A 45 -2.37 5.95 19.53
CA THR A 45 -1.99 4.54 19.77
C THR A 45 -3.21 3.67 20.11
N ARG A 46 -4.15 4.16 20.93
CA ARG A 46 -5.37 3.42 21.30
C ARG A 46 -6.38 3.24 20.17
N LEU A 47 -6.26 4.06 19.13
CA LEU A 47 -7.12 4.00 17.94
C LEU A 47 -6.44 3.25 16.80
N THR A 48 -5.14 2.99 16.93
CA THR A 48 -4.34 2.34 15.87
C THR A 48 -4.64 0.84 15.87
N VAL A 49 -5.20 0.37 14.77
CA VAL A 49 -5.42 -1.06 14.47
C VAL A 49 -4.30 -1.61 13.61
N GLY A 50 -3.92 -0.90 12.57
CA GLY A 50 -2.81 -1.23 11.69
C GLY A 50 -1.80 -0.09 11.60
N ALA A 51 -0.57 -0.40 11.20
CA ALA A 51 0.44 0.61 10.93
C ALA A 51 1.09 0.38 9.57
N HIS A 52 1.02 1.40 8.72
CA HIS A 52 1.57 1.36 7.38
C HIS A 52 3.02 1.84 7.40
N LEU A 53 3.95 0.99 6.98
CA LEU A 53 5.38 1.30 6.92
C LEU A 53 5.69 2.29 5.80
N LYS A 54 6.81 2.99 5.95
CA LYS A 54 7.33 3.88 4.91
C LYS A 54 7.56 3.13 3.61
N PHE A 55 7.01 3.63 2.52
CA PHE A 55 7.29 3.13 1.19
C PHE A 55 8.49 3.82 0.55
N TRP A 56 9.43 3.02 0.04
CA TRP A 56 10.51 3.44 -0.83
C TRP A 56 10.23 2.90 -2.23
N PRO A 57 9.68 3.71 -3.15
CA PRO A 57 9.21 3.21 -4.45
C PRO A 57 10.35 2.83 -5.41
N THR A 58 11.57 3.30 -5.17
CA THR A 58 12.73 3.09 -6.04
C THR A 58 13.91 2.66 -5.17
N TRP A 59 14.25 1.39 -5.13
CA TRP A 59 15.27 0.89 -4.20
C TRP A 59 16.17 -0.22 -4.76
N MET A 60 15.76 -0.93 -5.80
CA MET A 60 16.49 -2.08 -6.34
C MET A 60 17.92 -1.73 -6.78
N ASP A 61 18.10 -0.60 -7.48
CA ASP A 61 19.44 -0.16 -7.90
C ASP A 61 20.35 0.17 -6.71
N PHE A 62 19.77 0.76 -5.66
CA PHE A 62 20.50 1.08 -4.42
C PHE A 62 20.87 -0.19 -3.66
N TYR A 63 19.92 -1.08 -3.44
CA TYR A 63 20.11 -2.35 -2.74
C TYR A 63 21.14 -3.25 -3.45
N SER A 64 21.04 -3.40 -4.77
CA SER A 64 21.94 -4.21 -5.57
C SER A 64 23.35 -3.59 -5.79
N GLY A 65 23.56 -2.37 -5.29
CA GLY A 65 24.84 -1.66 -5.43
C GLY A 65 25.16 -1.18 -6.84
N ASN A 66 24.15 -0.93 -7.67
CA ASN A 66 24.33 -0.39 -9.03
C ASN A 66 24.69 1.09 -9.01
N LYS A 67 25.93 1.39 -8.64
CA LYS A 67 26.43 2.78 -8.43
C LYS A 67 26.17 3.70 -9.61
N LYS A 68 26.27 3.20 -10.86
CA LYS A 68 26.06 4.04 -12.06
C LYS A 68 24.61 4.51 -12.18
N ARG A 69 23.64 3.63 -11.92
CA ARG A 69 22.23 3.97 -11.99
C ARG A 69 21.79 4.79 -10.80
N VAL A 70 22.28 4.44 -9.61
CA VAL A 70 22.04 5.24 -8.39
C VAL A 70 22.54 6.66 -8.58
N GLN A 71 23.75 6.87 -9.14
CA GLN A 71 24.28 8.21 -9.39
C GLN A 71 23.47 8.98 -10.45
N LYS A 72 22.90 8.31 -11.45
CA LYS A 72 21.99 8.94 -12.42
C LYS A 72 20.70 9.43 -11.75
N GLN A 73 20.14 8.65 -10.80
CA GLN A 73 18.91 8.99 -10.07
C GLN A 73 19.18 10.04 -8.99
N TYR A 74 20.28 9.90 -8.27
CA TYR A 74 20.69 10.72 -7.15
C TYR A 74 22.11 11.26 -7.39
N PRO A 75 22.26 12.33 -8.21
CA PRO A 75 23.57 12.87 -8.53
C PRO A 75 24.28 13.50 -7.32
N ASP A 76 23.53 13.90 -6.32
CA ASP A 76 24.02 14.42 -5.05
C ASP A 76 23.83 13.38 -3.93
N LYS A 77 24.90 13.14 -3.16
CA LYS A 77 24.89 12.26 -1.98
C LYS A 77 23.88 12.72 -0.90
N GLN A 78 23.65 14.02 -0.76
CA GLN A 78 22.68 14.53 0.20
C GLN A 78 21.25 14.16 -0.20
N LEU A 79 20.95 14.21 -1.50
CA LEU A 79 19.66 13.78 -2.04
C LEU A 79 19.44 12.27 -1.83
N LEU A 80 20.48 11.47 -2.05
CA LEU A 80 20.44 10.02 -1.77
C LEU A 80 20.10 9.76 -0.29
N ILE A 81 20.81 10.41 0.63
CA ILE A 81 20.59 10.26 2.07
C ILE A 81 19.20 10.77 2.47
N ALA A 82 18.73 11.87 1.89
CA ALA A 82 17.38 12.37 2.15
C ALA A 82 16.30 11.35 1.73
N CYS A 83 16.51 10.62 0.63
CA CYS A 83 15.59 9.58 0.16
C CYS A 83 15.60 8.34 1.06
N TYR A 84 16.79 7.77 1.29
CA TYR A 84 16.91 6.46 1.97
C TYR A 84 17.15 6.57 3.48
N GLY A 85 17.52 7.73 4.01
CA GLY A 85 18.04 7.87 5.37
C GLY A 85 19.48 7.35 5.52
N ALA A 86 20.11 6.88 4.44
CA ALA A 86 21.36 6.12 4.44
C ALA A 86 22.17 6.36 3.16
N ASP A 87 23.49 6.07 3.25
CA ASP A 87 24.40 6.15 2.11
C ASP A 87 24.89 4.77 1.63
N THR A 88 24.48 3.70 2.32
CA THR A 88 24.73 2.30 1.90
C THR A 88 23.50 1.42 2.13
N PRO A 89 23.38 0.28 1.40
CA PRO A 89 22.28 -0.66 1.57
C PRO A 89 22.14 -1.19 3.00
N GLU A 90 23.26 -1.52 3.65
CA GLU A 90 23.25 -2.05 5.03
C GLU A 90 22.68 -1.03 6.03
N LYS A 91 23.05 0.24 5.87
CA LYS A 91 22.50 1.31 6.72
C LYS A 91 21.03 1.58 6.41
N TRP A 92 20.60 1.40 5.16
CA TRP A 92 19.20 1.52 4.78
C TRP A 92 18.35 0.39 5.38
N ILE A 93 18.86 -0.84 5.45
CA ILE A 93 18.19 -1.92 6.18
C ILE A 93 18.01 -1.54 7.67
N GLU A 94 19.00 -0.87 8.28
CA GLU A 94 18.83 -0.34 9.65
C GLU A 94 17.75 0.77 9.73
N GLU A 95 17.60 1.62 8.71
CA GLU A 95 16.48 2.58 8.66
C GLU A 95 15.11 1.87 8.53
N ILE A 96 15.03 0.76 7.75
CA ILE A 96 13.82 -0.07 7.71
C ILE A 96 13.50 -0.65 9.09
N LYS A 97 14.50 -1.21 9.81
CA LYS A 97 14.31 -1.70 11.19
C LYS A 97 13.83 -0.60 12.13
N LYS A 98 14.39 0.61 12.03
CA LYS A 98 13.94 1.75 12.81
C LYS A 98 12.49 2.14 12.50
N ASN A 99 12.10 2.13 11.23
CA ASN A 99 10.72 2.40 10.83
C ASN A 99 9.75 1.34 11.36
N ILE A 100 10.14 0.05 11.31
CA ILE A 100 9.38 -1.06 11.94
C ILE A 100 9.22 -0.81 13.44
N ARG A 101 10.30 -0.46 14.17
CA ARG A 101 10.20 -0.15 15.60
C ARG A 101 9.33 1.06 15.89
N ALA A 102 9.37 2.08 15.03
CA ALA A 102 8.49 3.24 15.14
C ALA A 102 7.02 2.86 14.95
N ALA A 103 6.71 1.99 13.99
CA ALA A 103 5.37 1.48 13.77
C ALA A 103 4.89 0.60 14.94
N LEU A 104 5.75 -0.26 15.48
CA LEU A 104 5.44 -1.10 16.65
C LEU A 104 5.19 -0.30 17.94
N ALA A 105 5.68 0.94 18.02
CA ALA A 105 5.38 1.82 19.16
C ALA A 105 3.89 2.24 19.21
N GLU A 106 3.15 2.06 18.10
CA GLU A 106 1.70 2.27 18.04
C GLU A 106 0.89 1.03 18.47
N GLU A 107 1.54 -0.05 18.88
CA GLU A 107 0.91 -1.32 19.32
C GLU A 107 -0.12 -1.91 18.32
N PRO A 108 0.18 -1.94 17.00
CA PRO A 108 -0.76 -2.39 15.97
C PRO A 108 -0.94 -3.91 15.99
N TYR A 109 -2.07 -4.39 15.44
CA TYR A 109 -2.27 -5.81 15.15
C TYR A 109 -1.45 -6.27 13.94
N TYR A 110 -1.22 -5.36 12.97
CA TYR A 110 -0.46 -5.66 11.76
C TYR A 110 0.34 -4.46 11.25
N LEU A 111 1.37 -4.77 10.46
CA LEU A 111 2.16 -3.81 9.70
C LEU A 111 1.90 -4.01 8.21
N VAL A 112 1.83 -2.94 7.43
CA VAL A 112 1.72 -2.99 5.97
C VAL A 112 3.06 -2.67 5.33
N TRP A 113 3.46 -3.47 4.33
CA TRP A 113 4.69 -3.29 3.56
C TRP A 113 4.40 -3.38 2.06
N HIS A 114 4.60 -2.31 1.31
CA HIS A 114 4.55 -2.32 -0.14
C HIS A 114 5.65 -3.17 -0.77
N VAL A 115 5.30 -4.01 -1.73
CA VAL A 115 6.25 -4.87 -2.44
C VAL A 115 6.34 -4.48 -3.91
N ALA A 116 7.15 -3.47 -4.20
CA ALA A 116 7.39 -3.01 -5.57
C ALA A 116 8.70 -2.24 -5.71
N ASP A 117 9.16 -2.12 -6.96
CA ASP A 117 10.19 -1.16 -7.38
C ASP A 117 9.80 -0.54 -8.71
N CYS A 118 9.95 0.78 -8.81
CA CYS A 118 9.67 1.52 -10.03
C CYS A 118 10.48 2.81 -10.08
N LEU A 119 11.22 3.03 -11.17
CA LEU A 119 11.86 4.31 -11.41
C LEU A 119 10.83 5.37 -11.83
N VAL A 120 11.10 6.63 -11.49
CA VAL A 120 10.20 7.73 -11.87
C VAL A 120 9.91 7.73 -13.37
N GLU A 121 10.91 7.55 -14.23
CA GLU A 121 10.74 7.51 -15.69
C GLU A 121 9.89 6.31 -16.16
N GLU A 122 9.91 5.20 -15.41
CA GLU A 122 9.14 3.98 -15.75
C GLU A 122 7.65 4.13 -15.51
N THR A 123 7.25 5.05 -14.64
CA THR A 123 5.82 5.34 -14.41
C THR A 123 5.15 5.88 -15.68
N TRP A 124 5.89 6.57 -16.57
CA TRP A 124 5.44 7.02 -17.90
C TRP A 124 5.69 5.98 -18.98
N THR A 125 6.94 5.49 -19.08
CA THR A 125 7.35 4.60 -20.17
C THR A 125 6.72 3.22 -20.09
N ARG A 126 6.36 2.78 -18.88
CA ARG A 126 5.85 1.41 -18.59
C ARG A 126 6.82 0.32 -19.06
N LYS A 127 8.11 0.66 -19.16
CA LYS A 127 9.20 -0.24 -19.49
C LYS A 127 10.08 -0.41 -18.27
N PHE A 128 9.75 -1.41 -17.48
CA PHE A 128 10.40 -1.70 -16.22
C PHE A 128 11.74 -2.39 -16.42
N HIS A 129 12.71 -1.99 -15.63
CA HIS A 129 14.05 -2.55 -15.68
C HIS A 129 14.13 -3.88 -14.95
N TYR A 130 13.46 -3.98 -13.82
CA TYR A 130 13.39 -5.19 -13.02
C TYR A 130 12.09 -5.93 -13.26
N THR A 131 12.14 -7.27 -13.19
CA THR A 131 10.96 -8.14 -13.23
C THR A 131 10.34 -8.26 -11.83
N SER A 132 9.06 -8.60 -11.75
CA SER A 132 8.41 -8.91 -10.46
C SER A 132 9.19 -9.96 -9.68
N LYS A 133 9.69 -10.99 -10.33
CA LYS A 133 10.45 -12.06 -9.66
C LYS A 133 11.73 -11.54 -8.99
N GLU A 134 12.47 -10.64 -9.64
CA GLU A 134 13.67 -10.02 -9.05
C GLU A 134 13.32 -9.16 -7.84
N VAL A 135 12.27 -8.32 -7.96
CA VAL A 135 11.80 -7.48 -6.84
C VAL A 135 11.34 -8.34 -5.66
N LEU A 136 10.53 -9.37 -5.91
CA LEU A 136 10.07 -10.31 -4.87
C LEU A 136 11.24 -11.02 -4.17
N THR A 137 12.24 -11.46 -4.94
CA THR A 137 13.44 -12.12 -4.38
C THR A 137 14.19 -11.18 -3.44
N CYS A 138 14.51 -9.96 -3.90
CA CYS A 138 15.24 -8.98 -3.09
C CYS A 138 14.41 -8.48 -1.90
N THR A 139 13.08 -8.34 -2.05
CA THR A 139 12.20 -8.03 -0.92
C THR A 139 12.26 -9.11 0.15
N ALA A 140 12.22 -10.39 -0.25
CA ALA A 140 12.33 -11.51 0.69
C ALA A 140 13.71 -11.57 1.36
N GLU A 141 14.80 -11.21 0.66
CA GLU A 141 16.14 -11.08 1.25
C GLU A 141 16.17 -9.99 2.31
N ILE A 142 15.65 -8.79 2.01
CA ILE A 142 15.55 -7.70 2.98
C ILE A 142 14.68 -8.12 4.18
N TYR A 143 13.55 -8.76 3.92
CA TYR A 143 12.66 -9.21 4.99
C TYR A 143 13.35 -10.20 5.94
N LYS A 144 14.20 -11.11 5.45
CA LYS A 144 15.02 -12.02 6.28
C LYS A 144 15.94 -11.29 7.25
N GLU A 145 16.40 -10.08 6.90
CA GLU A 145 17.24 -9.25 7.77
C GLU A 145 16.45 -8.51 8.87
N VAL A 146 15.14 -8.30 8.64
CA VAL A 146 14.33 -7.44 9.52
C VAL A 146 13.21 -8.17 10.26
N TYR A 147 12.79 -9.38 9.85
CA TYR A 147 11.60 -10.05 10.38
C TYR A 147 11.65 -10.29 11.90
N LYS A 148 12.85 -10.41 12.48
CA LYS A 148 13.05 -10.59 13.92
C LYS A 148 12.71 -9.35 14.75
N GLU A 149 12.58 -8.20 14.11
CA GLU A 149 12.09 -6.98 14.77
C GLU A 149 10.58 -7.04 15.03
N ILE A 150 9.85 -7.91 14.30
CA ILE A 150 8.40 -8.01 14.35
C ILE A 150 8.02 -9.11 15.34
N PRO A 151 7.27 -8.81 16.42
CA PRO A 151 6.77 -9.80 17.37
C PRO A 151 5.84 -10.82 16.69
N GLU A 152 5.82 -12.06 17.18
CA GLU A 152 4.99 -13.14 16.62
C GLU A 152 3.48 -12.85 16.63
N ASN A 153 3.05 -11.99 17.56
CA ASN A 153 1.64 -11.58 17.68
C ASN A 153 1.27 -10.39 16.79
N VAL A 154 2.21 -9.84 16.00
CA VAL A 154 1.95 -8.78 15.02
C VAL A 154 2.12 -9.37 13.63
N GLU A 155 1.12 -9.21 12.78
CA GLU A 155 1.20 -9.68 11.40
C GLU A 155 1.98 -8.69 10.53
N ILE A 156 2.71 -9.19 9.53
CA ILE A 156 3.22 -8.38 8.42
C ILE A 156 2.42 -8.69 7.18
N LEU A 157 1.74 -7.69 6.65
CA LEU A 157 0.89 -7.81 5.48
C LEU A 157 1.57 -7.13 4.30
N PHE A 158 1.90 -7.91 3.29
CA PHE A 158 2.52 -7.42 2.07
C PHE A 158 1.45 -6.91 1.12
N GLU A 159 1.63 -5.68 0.68
CA GLU A 159 0.66 -4.99 -0.17
C GLU A 159 1.03 -5.10 -1.65
N ASN A 160 0.03 -5.42 -2.48
CA ASN A 160 0.16 -5.38 -3.92
C ASN A 160 0.17 -3.95 -4.46
N ILE A 161 0.93 -3.74 -5.53
CA ILE A 161 0.96 -2.48 -6.27
C ILE A 161 1.01 -2.75 -7.78
N PHE A 162 0.71 -1.77 -8.61
CA PHE A 162 0.65 -1.93 -10.07
C PHE A 162 2.00 -1.82 -10.79
N TRP A 163 3.12 -1.88 -10.06
CA TRP A 163 4.49 -1.93 -10.56
C TRP A 163 5.12 -3.31 -10.31
N PRO A 164 6.29 -3.62 -10.90
CA PRO A 164 6.97 -4.89 -10.64
C PRO A 164 7.19 -5.16 -9.15
N GLY A 165 6.85 -6.35 -8.73
CA GLY A 165 6.80 -6.80 -7.35
C GLY A 165 5.59 -7.70 -7.14
N LEU A 166 4.87 -7.53 -6.06
CA LEU A 166 3.61 -8.25 -5.80
C LEU A 166 2.46 -7.55 -6.53
N CYS A 167 2.33 -7.75 -7.85
CA CYS A 167 1.41 -6.95 -8.65
C CYS A 167 0.25 -7.75 -9.26
N THR A 168 0.47 -8.98 -9.70
CA THR A 168 -0.57 -9.77 -10.36
C THR A 168 -1.38 -10.62 -9.40
N LEU A 169 -0.84 -10.90 -8.22
CA LEU A 169 -1.39 -11.85 -7.25
C LEU A 169 -1.80 -13.16 -7.92
N SER A 170 -1.02 -13.60 -8.94
CA SER A 170 -1.25 -14.92 -9.52
C SER A 170 -0.85 -16.00 -8.51
N PRO A 171 -1.42 -17.22 -8.59
CA PRO A 171 -1.00 -18.33 -7.74
C PRO A 171 0.52 -18.55 -7.76
N GLU A 172 1.15 -18.47 -8.93
CA GLU A 172 2.59 -18.71 -9.12
C GLU A 172 3.43 -17.59 -8.46
N GLU A 173 3.02 -16.33 -8.62
CA GLU A 173 3.69 -15.17 -8.01
C GLU A 173 3.57 -15.23 -6.48
N THR A 174 2.36 -15.50 -5.99
CA THR A 174 2.05 -15.57 -4.55
C THR A 174 2.79 -16.73 -3.89
N ASP A 175 2.70 -17.95 -4.44
CA ASP A 175 3.41 -19.13 -3.93
C ASP A 175 4.92 -18.90 -3.91
N TYR A 176 5.46 -18.36 -5.00
CA TYR A 176 6.89 -18.05 -5.09
C TYR A 176 7.33 -17.11 -3.97
N PHE A 177 6.65 -15.98 -3.81
CA PHE A 177 7.03 -14.99 -2.81
C PHE A 177 6.93 -15.53 -1.39
N PHE A 178 5.77 -16.08 -1.01
CA PHE A 178 5.53 -16.58 0.33
C PHE A 178 6.42 -17.78 0.70
N SER A 179 6.83 -18.60 -0.28
CA SER A 179 7.79 -19.68 -0.05
C SER A 179 9.19 -19.20 0.37
N LEU A 180 9.53 -17.94 0.08
CA LEU A 180 10.83 -17.35 0.43
C LEU A 180 10.84 -16.72 1.83
N LEU A 181 9.67 -16.43 2.39
CA LEU A 181 9.56 -15.65 3.62
C LEU A 181 9.78 -16.52 4.88
N PRO A 182 10.53 -16.04 5.87
CA PRO A 182 10.58 -16.66 7.19
C PRO A 182 9.36 -16.28 8.04
N GLY A 183 9.06 -17.11 9.03
CA GLY A 183 7.96 -16.86 9.97
C GLY A 183 6.60 -17.34 9.44
N ASN A 184 5.57 -17.22 10.29
CA ASN A 184 4.20 -17.68 10.00
C ASN A 184 3.16 -16.55 10.13
N ASN A 185 3.59 -15.35 10.51
CA ASN A 185 2.75 -14.18 10.74
C ASN A 185 2.73 -13.25 9.52
N THR A 186 2.73 -13.83 8.31
CA THR A 186 2.74 -13.10 7.04
C THR A 186 1.42 -13.27 6.30
N GLY A 187 0.99 -12.20 5.62
CA GLY A 187 -0.23 -12.20 4.81
C GLY A 187 -0.19 -11.14 3.71
N ILE A 188 -1.34 -10.90 3.12
CA ILE A 188 -1.54 -9.93 2.04
C ILE A 188 -2.52 -8.85 2.52
N VAL A 189 -2.17 -7.59 2.29
CA VAL A 189 -3.17 -6.54 2.10
C VAL A 189 -3.51 -6.50 0.62
N LEU A 190 -4.75 -6.79 0.28
CA LEU A 190 -5.27 -6.59 -1.06
C LEU A 190 -5.67 -5.12 -1.23
N ASP A 191 -4.82 -4.32 -1.89
CA ASP A 191 -5.23 -3.01 -2.36
C ASP A 191 -6.01 -3.14 -3.67
N THR A 192 -7.26 -2.74 -3.62
CA THR A 192 -8.21 -2.87 -4.73
C THR A 192 -7.95 -1.85 -5.83
N GLY A 193 -7.56 -0.62 -5.48
CA GLY A 193 -7.19 0.44 -6.41
C GLY A 193 -5.91 0.11 -7.17
N HIS A 194 -4.90 -0.36 -6.45
CA HIS A 194 -3.66 -0.84 -7.06
C HIS A 194 -3.91 -2.01 -8.02
N TYR A 195 -4.73 -2.98 -7.62
CA TYR A 195 -5.04 -4.10 -8.51
C TYR A 195 -5.82 -3.65 -9.74
N MET A 196 -6.79 -2.73 -9.61
CA MET A 196 -7.48 -2.14 -10.75
C MET A 196 -6.52 -1.44 -11.71
N ASN A 197 -5.48 -0.80 -11.19
CA ASN A 197 -4.45 -0.13 -11.99
C ASN A 197 -3.57 -1.09 -12.81
N THR A 198 -3.63 -2.40 -12.61
CA THR A 198 -2.97 -3.38 -13.50
C THR A 198 -3.70 -3.58 -14.81
N ASN A 199 -4.99 -3.18 -14.91
CA ASN A 199 -5.81 -3.32 -16.12
C ASN A 199 -6.37 -1.96 -16.58
N PRO A 200 -5.83 -1.34 -17.64
CA PRO A 200 -6.30 -0.04 -18.14
C PRO A 200 -7.64 -0.10 -18.92
N ASP A 201 -8.24 -1.29 -19.09
CA ASP A 201 -9.49 -1.46 -19.82
C ASP A 201 -10.73 -1.46 -18.93
N LEU A 202 -10.55 -1.30 -17.61
CA LEU A 202 -11.66 -1.17 -16.68
C LEU A 202 -12.33 0.19 -16.82
N GLU A 203 -13.65 0.21 -17.04
CA GLU A 203 -14.43 1.43 -17.26
C GLU A 203 -15.42 1.71 -16.11
N THR A 204 -15.87 0.66 -15.43
CA THR A 204 -16.86 0.74 -14.36
C THR A 204 -16.39 0.09 -13.06
N GLU A 205 -17.04 0.42 -11.95
CA GLU A 205 -16.80 -0.25 -10.67
C GLU A 205 -17.10 -1.76 -10.75
N ASP A 206 -18.11 -2.16 -11.51
CA ASP A 206 -18.47 -3.56 -11.71
C ASP A 206 -17.39 -4.31 -12.51
N ASP A 207 -16.80 -3.69 -13.55
CA ASP A 207 -15.64 -4.28 -14.26
C ASP A 207 -14.49 -4.51 -13.30
N GLY A 208 -14.21 -3.51 -12.43
CA GLY A 208 -13.18 -3.58 -11.38
C GLY A 208 -13.46 -4.71 -10.40
N ALA A 209 -14.69 -4.81 -9.91
CA ALA A 209 -15.09 -5.88 -8.99
C ALA A 209 -14.94 -7.27 -9.64
N ASP A 210 -15.43 -7.45 -10.85
CA ASP A 210 -15.31 -8.72 -11.57
C ASP A 210 -13.84 -9.09 -11.82
N TYR A 211 -12.99 -8.09 -12.09
CA TYR A 211 -11.56 -8.30 -12.29
C TYR A 211 -10.87 -8.79 -11.00
N ILE A 212 -11.14 -8.12 -9.87
CA ILE A 212 -10.61 -8.46 -8.56
C ILE A 212 -11.13 -9.83 -8.09
N ILE A 213 -12.44 -10.08 -8.18
CA ILE A 213 -13.06 -11.34 -7.76
C ILE A 213 -12.49 -12.53 -8.53
N ARG A 214 -12.27 -12.38 -9.84
CA ARG A 214 -11.60 -13.42 -10.63
C ARG A 214 -10.20 -13.73 -10.13
N MET A 215 -9.43 -12.73 -9.69
CA MET A 215 -8.12 -12.94 -9.09
C MET A 215 -8.23 -13.69 -7.77
N ILE A 216 -9.12 -13.25 -6.87
CA ILE A 216 -9.35 -13.91 -5.58
C ILE A 216 -9.70 -15.39 -5.77
N HIS A 217 -10.59 -15.71 -6.70
CA HIS A 217 -10.95 -17.08 -6.99
C HIS A 217 -9.77 -17.91 -7.54
N ARG A 218 -8.89 -17.30 -8.35
CA ARG A 218 -7.71 -18.00 -8.87
C ARG A 218 -6.70 -18.34 -7.79
N LEU A 219 -6.60 -17.57 -6.72
CA LEU A 219 -5.72 -17.89 -5.58
C LEU A 219 -6.08 -19.23 -4.91
N GLY A 220 -7.31 -19.70 -5.04
CA GLY A 220 -7.73 -20.97 -4.44
C GLY A 220 -7.53 -20.99 -2.93
N SER A 221 -6.76 -21.96 -2.41
CA SER A 221 -6.47 -22.04 -0.96
C SER A 221 -5.62 -20.88 -0.46
N MET A 222 -4.81 -20.23 -1.31
CA MET A 222 -4.00 -19.08 -0.92
C MET A 222 -4.84 -17.80 -0.71
N LYS A 223 -6.16 -17.81 -1.02
CA LYS A 223 -7.07 -16.74 -0.62
C LYS A 223 -6.94 -16.43 0.89
N SER A 224 -6.68 -17.43 1.72
CA SER A 224 -6.52 -17.26 3.16
C SER A 224 -5.33 -16.38 3.57
N LEU A 225 -4.42 -16.08 2.65
CA LEU A 225 -3.35 -15.10 2.85
C LEU A 225 -3.87 -13.65 2.83
N ILE A 226 -5.03 -13.38 2.19
CA ILE A 226 -5.64 -12.05 2.22
C ILE A 226 -6.23 -11.82 3.61
N ARG A 227 -5.48 -11.10 4.44
CA ARG A 227 -5.86 -10.76 5.81
C ARG A 227 -6.40 -9.34 5.89
N GLY A 228 -5.81 -8.42 5.12
CA GLY A 228 -6.22 -7.03 5.03
C GLY A 228 -6.72 -6.66 3.63
N MET A 229 -7.48 -5.59 3.57
CA MET A 229 -7.93 -4.97 2.33
C MET A 229 -7.83 -3.46 2.43
N HIS A 230 -7.11 -2.83 1.51
CA HIS A 230 -7.23 -1.40 1.24
C HIS A 230 -8.31 -1.21 0.18
N LEU A 231 -9.39 -0.58 0.58
CA LEU A 231 -10.55 -0.39 -0.29
C LEU A 231 -10.56 1.01 -0.87
N SER A 232 -10.27 1.10 -2.15
CA SER A 232 -10.37 2.30 -2.96
C SER A 232 -10.70 1.93 -4.41
N CYS A 233 -11.29 2.86 -5.16
CA CYS A 233 -11.64 2.67 -6.57
C CYS A 233 -10.72 3.50 -7.46
N SER A 234 -9.95 2.85 -8.33
CA SER A 234 -9.02 3.52 -9.24
C SER A 234 -9.28 3.17 -10.70
N LEU A 235 -10.27 3.83 -11.32
CA LEU A 235 -10.57 3.73 -12.76
C LEU A 235 -9.71 4.72 -13.54
N SER A 236 -8.42 4.42 -13.69
CA SER A 236 -7.43 5.32 -14.31
C SER A 236 -7.18 5.06 -15.80
N GLY A 237 -7.86 4.09 -16.39
CA GLY A 237 -7.59 3.62 -17.76
C GLY A 237 -7.60 4.70 -18.83
N ALA A 238 -8.57 5.63 -18.81
CA ALA A 238 -8.64 6.74 -19.74
C ALA A 238 -7.40 7.65 -19.64
N TYR A 239 -6.95 7.98 -18.43
CA TYR A 239 -5.72 8.75 -18.22
C TYR A 239 -4.51 7.99 -18.74
N ARG A 240 -4.35 6.71 -18.37
CA ARG A 240 -3.20 5.90 -18.76
C ARG A 240 -3.08 5.71 -20.26
N LYS A 241 -4.21 5.57 -20.98
CA LYS A 241 -4.25 5.47 -22.46
C LYS A 241 -3.91 6.80 -23.14
N SER A 242 -4.21 7.93 -22.51
CA SER A 242 -3.90 9.28 -23.05
C SER A 242 -2.52 9.80 -22.63
N CYS A 243 -1.88 9.17 -21.62
CA CYS A 243 -0.60 9.60 -21.12
C CYS A 243 0.53 9.28 -22.13
N PRO A 244 1.43 10.24 -22.42
CA PRO A 244 2.61 9.97 -23.27
C PRO A 244 3.49 8.86 -22.70
N ASP A 245 4.17 8.11 -23.59
CA ASP A 245 5.13 7.06 -23.22
C ASP A 245 6.49 7.61 -22.81
N THR A 246 6.64 8.94 -22.76
CA THR A 246 7.87 9.62 -22.37
C THR A 246 7.59 10.58 -21.24
N PRO A 247 8.46 10.61 -20.21
CA PRO A 247 8.33 11.59 -19.17
C PRO A 247 8.50 13.02 -19.73
N PRO A 248 7.86 14.04 -19.12
CA PRO A 248 8.08 15.42 -19.47
C PRO A 248 9.53 15.85 -19.16
N GLU A 249 10.02 16.89 -19.84
CA GLU A 249 11.37 17.42 -19.63
C GLU A 249 11.59 17.91 -18.18
N ASN A 250 10.55 18.49 -17.58
CA ASN A 250 10.58 18.93 -16.18
C ASN A 250 9.89 17.88 -15.27
N LEU A 251 10.71 17.12 -14.54
CA LEU A 251 10.30 16.11 -13.56
C LEU A 251 10.40 16.66 -12.13
N ASP A 252 9.75 17.77 -11.84
CA ASP A 252 9.64 18.20 -10.45
C ASP A 252 8.67 17.33 -9.63
N GLY A 253 8.74 17.45 -8.30
CA GLY A 253 7.93 16.66 -7.40
C GLY A 253 6.42 16.82 -7.62
N ASN A 254 5.96 18.01 -8.01
CA ASN A 254 4.55 18.27 -8.28
C ASN A 254 4.08 17.54 -9.54
N THR A 255 4.90 17.56 -10.60
CA THR A 255 4.63 16.84 -11.86
C THR A 255 4.54 15.34 -11.62
N ILE A 256 5.51 14.79 -10.88
CA ILE A 256 5.52 13.37 -10.50
C ILE A 256 4.29 13.03 -9.67
N MET A 257 4.01 13.77 -8.61
CA MET A 257 2.87 13.51 -7.74
C MET A 257 1.54 13.58 -8.49
N LYS A 258 1.35 14.60 -9.35
CA LYS A 258 0.16 14.71 -10.19
C LYS A 258 -0.01 13.51 -11.13
N HIS A 259 1.09 13.01 -11.69
CA HIS A 259 1.05 11.81 -12.54
C HIS A 259 0.64 10.58 -11.73
N ILE A 260 1.29 10.31 -10.60
CA ILE A 260 0.98 9.17 -9.74
C ILE A 260 -0.48 9.20 -9.27
N THR A 261 -0.94 10.33 -8.71
CA THR A 261 -2.32 10.45 -8.22
C THR A 261 -3.38 10.45 -9.35
N SER A 262 -2.98 10.67 -10.60
CA SER A 262 -3.88 10.47 -11.76
C SER A 262 -4.04 9.00 -12.14
N ILE A 263 -3.08 8.15 -11.75
CA ILE A 263 -3.15 6.69 -11.91
C ILE A 263 -3.80 6.11 -10.67
N ASP A 264 -3.27 6.41 -9.51
CA ASP A 264 -3.72 5.90 -8.22
C ASP A 264 -4.65 6.93 -7.56
N ARG A 265 -5.96 6.73 -7.79
CA ARG A 265 -6.94 7.79 -7.57
C ARG A 265 -7.55 7.83 -6.18
N HIS A 266 -7.49 6.74 -5.45
CA HIS A 266 -8.12 6.59 -4.13
C HIS A 266 -9.56 7.17 -4.05
N ASN A 267 -10.39 6.91 -5.07
CA ASN A 267 -11.79 7.32 -5.06
C ASN A 267 -12.62 6.34 -4.22
N PRO A 268 -13.73 6.77 -3.62
CA PRO A 268 -14.64 5.86 -2.96
C PRO A 268 -15.41 5.01 -4.00
N PHE A 269 -15.63 3.74 -3.70
CA PHE A 269 -16.67 2.97 -4.37
C PHE A 269 -18.05 3.55 -4.02
N ARG A 270 -18.97 3.54 -5.00
CA ARG A 270 -20.32 4.11 -4.89
C ARG A 270 -21.43 3.10 -5.10
N THR A 271 -21.09 1.95 -5.67
CA THR A 271 -22.02 0.88 -6.02
C THR A 271 -21.81 -0.35 -5.12
N SER A 272 -22.67 -1.36 -5.24
CA SER A 272 -22.51 -2.65 -4.57
C SER A 272 -21.31 -3.47 -5.05
N ALA A 273 -20.53 -2.97 -6.01
CA ALA A 273 -19.27 -3.56 -6.43
C ALA A 273 -18.31 -3.75 -5.23
N ALA A 274 -18.23 -2.76 -4.34
CA ALA A 274 -17.46 -2.84 -3.10
C ALA A 274 -17.87 -4.05 -2.23
N ALA A 275 -19.15 -4.21 -1.98
CA ALA A 275 -19.66 -5.30 -1.16
C ALA A 275 -19.33 -6.67 -1.75
N ARG A 276 -19.41 -6.83 -3.08
CA ARG A 276 -19.06 -8.07 -3.80
C ARG A 276 -17.57 -8.43 -3.61
N ILE A 277 -16.68 -7.42 -3.65
CA ILE A 277 -15.24 -7.62 -3.43
C ILE A 277 -15.00 -8.07 -1.99
N VAL A 278 -15.57 -7.36 -1.02
CA VAL A 278 -15.43 -7.67 0.41
C VAL A 278 -15.97 -9.08 0.72
N GLU A 279 -17.14 -9.46 0.19
CA GLU A 279 -17.71 -10.80 0.34
C GLU A 279 -16.81 -11.88 -0.28
N ALA A 280 -16.18 -11.61 -1.43
CA ALA A 280 -15.28 -12.56 -2.07
C ALA A 280 -13.95 -12.72 -1.31
N ALA A 281 -13.39 -11.66 -0.75
CA ALA A 281 -12.11 -11.69 -0.05
C ALA A 281 -12.23 -12.14 1.41
N GLU A 282 -13.31 -11.73 2.11
CA GLU A 282 -13.53 -11.98 3.54
C GLU A 282 -12.36 -11.52 4.42
N PRO A 283 -11.88 -10.28 4.30
CA PRO A 283 -10.72 -9.80 5.04
C PRO A 283 -11.00 -9.66 6.54
N GLU A 284 -9.98 -9.77 7.37
CA GLU A 284 -10.07 -9.49 8.81
C GLU A 284 -10.04 -7.99 9.10
N PHE A 285 -9.26 -7.25 8.29
CA PHE A 285 -9.09 -5.81 8.37
C PHE A 285 -9.51 -5.17 7.06
N LEU A 286 -10.37 -4.16 7.11
CA LEU A 286 -10.78 -3.37 5.94
C LEU A 286 -10.47 -1.91 6.20
N THR A 287 -9.55 -1.38 5.43
CA THR A 287 -9.12 0.02 5.50
C THR A 287 -9.77 0.82 4.37
N HIS A 288 -10.50 1.88 4.73
CA HIS A 288 -10.89 2.90 3.77
C HIS A 288 -9.65 3.73 3.43
N GLU A 289 -8.98 3.40 2.33
CA GLU A 289 -7.80 4.12 1.88
C GLU A 289 -8.19 5.27 0.96
N LEU A 290 -8.68 6.32 1.58
CA LEU A 290 -9.22 7.51 0.93
C LEU A 290 -8.53 8.75 1.52
N PHE A 291 -8.05 9.64 0.66
CA PHE A 291 -7.31 10.82 1.10
C PHE A 291 -8.05 12.10 0.76
N GLY A 292 -8.29 12.92 1.78
CA GLY A 292 -8.82 14.27 1.65
C GLY A 292 -7.73 15.30 1.40
N PRO A 293 -8.13 16.57 1.16
CA PRO A 293 -7.19 17.67 1.08
C PRO A 293 -6.32 17.75 2.35
N LYS A 294 -5.01 17.96 2.18
CA LYS A 294 -4.04 18.09 3.29
C LYS A 294 -3.92 16.85 4.20
N GLY A 295 -4.36 15.67 3.74
CA GLY A 295 -4.31 14.44 4.53
C GLY A 295 -5.45 14.26 5.53
N GLU A 296 -6.48 15.11 5.48
CA GLU A 296 -7.68 14.96 6.31
C GLU A 296 -8.48 13.71 5.91
N ILE A 297 -9.18 13.10 6.87
CA ILE A 297 -10.10 11.99 6.57
C ILE A 297 -11.29 12.54 5.78
N PRO A 298 -11.54 12.06 4.55
CA PRO A 298 -12.61 12.58 3.70
C PRO A 298 -13.97 11.99 4.10
N ILE A 299 -14.59 12.54 5.13
CA ILE A 299 -15.80 12.04 5.80
C ILE A 299 -16.90 11.61 4.83
N ASP A 300 -17.24 12.44 3.84
CA ASP A 300 -18.31 12.15 2.88
C ASP A 300 -17.96 10.99 1.95
N GLN A 301 -16.69 10.84 1.61
CA GLN A 301 -16.21 9.72 0.79
C GLN A 301 -16.25 8.42 1.59
N VAL A 302 -15.79 8.43 2.84
CA VAL A 302 -15.88 7.27 3.76
C VAL A 302 -17.33 6.85 3.93
N LYS A 303 -18.25 7.78 4.24
CA LYS A 303 -19.70 7.48 4.34
C LYS A 303 -20.29 6.93 3.04
N THR A 304 -19.79 7.38 1.89
CA THR A 304 -20.24 6.89 0.59
C THR A 304 -19.79 5.44 0.37
N GLN A 305 -18.54 5.15 0.66
CA GLN A 305 -17.98 3.80 0.50
C GLN A 305 -18.58 2.80 1.51
N LYS A 306 -18.80 3.21 2.76
CA LYS A 306 -19.54 2.39 3.75
C LYS A 306 -20.91 1.96 3.24
N ARG A 307 -21.68 2.91 2.70
CA ARG A 307 -23.00 2.61 2.08
C ARG A 307 -22.90 1.67 0.88
N ALA A 308 -21.79 1.71 0.13
CA ALA A 308 -21.56 0.80 -0.98
C ALA A 308 -21.29 -0.64 -0.51
N ILE A 309 -20.63 -0.82 0.64
CA ILE A 309 -20.40 -2.12 1.27
C ILE A 309 -21.71 -2.70 1.85
N GLU A 310 -22.57 -1.88 2.46
CA GLU A 310 -23.81 -2.31 3.12
C GLU A 310 -24.92 -2.76 2.16
N LYS A 311 -24.85 -2.42 0.86
CA LYS A 311 -25.95 -2.62 -0.11
C LYS A 311 -26.37 -4.08 -0.33
N ILE A 312 -25.53 -5.06 -0.06
CA ILE A 312 -25.89 -6.49 -0.18
C ILE A 312 -26.66 -6.99 1.04
N SER A 313 -26.37 -6.48 2.24
CA SER A 313 -26.98 -6.94 3.49
C SER A 313 -28.50 -6.75 3.56
N LYS A 314 -29.10 -5.94 2.70
CA LYS A 314 -30.53 -5.60 2.68
C LYS A 314 -31.35 -6.30 1.58
N GLY A 315 -30.70 -7.15 0.80
CA GLY A 315 -31.31 -7.84 -0.36
C GLY A 315 -31.52 -9.35 -0.21
N LYS A 316 -31.38 -9.90 1.01
CA LYS A 316 -31.66 -11.31 1.32
C LYS A 316 -32.91 -11.43 2.16
#